data_0a67145c90b771b86ae08e7ef0ee8967
#
_entry.id   0a67145c90b771b86ae08e7ef0ee8967
#
_cell.length_a   1.000
_cell.length_b   1.000
_cell.length_c   1.000
_cell.angle_alpha   90.00
_cell.angle_beta   90.00
_cell.angle_gamma   90.00
#
_symmetry.space_group_name_H-M   'P 1'
#
loop_
_entity.id
_entity.type
_entity.pdbx_description
1 polymer ?
#
loop_
_entity_poly.entity_id
_entity_poly.type
_entity_poly.pdbx_seq_one_letter_code
_entity_poly.pdbx_strand_id
1 'polypeptide(L)'
;MGCYPVRCSAHAIISLVSSETRPRVMAWSSRVGLHPMVSAKPCDDTLGMKNKMLILTCLSGVVLASGFVTGCVSDNYHQGASTGSALTHSSEMITKSSSQIDDSLAALNDLVSHPQPDLRKQFDAYENSVNMLDATAKDITSENEAMQARGAAYFNAWDDEIATMHNEDIRSRSEARRNQMAARFASISQQYDAARNDFQPYLSDLHDVQKSLSTDLTSGGLSSITGIAAKTTRDAAPLKETLARLSQQFKDLGIAMSPTTAAN
;
A
#
# COMPACT_ATOMS: atom_id res chain seq x y z
N MET A 1 43.32 40.84 21.90
CA MET A 1 42.84 40.90 23.23
C MET A 1 41.32 40.62 23.15
N GLY A 2 40.70 39.56 23.61
CA GLY A 2 41.03 38.38 24.35
C GLY A 2 40.15 37.24 23.95
N CYS A 3 40.75 36.06 23.92
CA CYS A 3 40.10 34.78 23.76
C CYS A 3 39.33 34.42 25.03
N TYR A 4 38.13 33.82 24.87
CA TYR A 4 37.55 32.96 25.92
C TYR A 4 37.09 31.65 25.29
N PRO A 5 37.47 30.52 25.86
CA PRO A 5 37.03 29.21 25.42
C PRO A 5 35.76 28.77 26.13
N VAL A 6 34.80 28.20 25.41
CA VAL A 6 33.63 27.55 25.99
C VAL A 6 33.87 26.07 26.07
N ARG A 7 33.79 25.60 27.31
CA ARG A 7 33.97 24.22 27.75
C ARG A 7 32.80 23.33 27.28
N CYS A 8 33.17 22.16 26.78
CA CYS A 8 32.32 20.97 26.78
C CYS A 8 31.95 20.53 28.20
N SER A 9 30.71 20.22 28.45
CA SER A 9 30.30 19.37 29.58
C SER A 9 29.27 18.38 29.09
N ALA A 10 29.73 17.14 28.98
CA ALA A 10 28.90 15.95 28.90
C ALA A 10 28.39 15.65 30.32
N HIS A 11 27.11 15.47 30.49
CA HIS A 11 26.54 14.73 31.60
C HIS A 11 25.52 13.71 31.10
N ALA A 12 25.98 12.47 31.19
CA ALA A 12 25.14 11.29 31.18
C ALA A 12 24.30 11.25 32.45
N ILE A 13 23.01 11.01 32.33
CA ILE A 13 22.19 10.49 33.41
C ILE A 13 21.47 9.23 32.90
N ILE A 14 22.01 8.11 33.33
CA ILE A 14 21.34 6.81 33.36
C ILE A 14 20.44 6.83 34.58
N SER A 15 19.17 6.50 34.42
CA SER A 15 18.34 6.06 35.53
C SER A 15 17.29 5.05 35.05
N LEU A 16 17.51 3.83 35.50
CA LEU A 16 16.65 2.67 35.51
C LEU A 16 15.28 2.96 36.12
N VAL A 17 14.22 2.50 35.50
CA VAL A 17 13.10 1.89 36.22
C VAL A 17 12.56 0.72 35.41
N SER A 18 12.82 -0.47 35.92
CA SER A 18 12.13 -1.72 35.64
C SER A 18 10.72 -1.66 36.21
N SER A 19 9.72 -2.04 35.41
CA SER A 19 8.53 -2.69 35.96
C SER A 19 8.00 -3.68 34.94
N GLU A 20 8.30 -4.94 35.16
CA GLU A 20 7.66 -6.09 34.56
C GLU A 20 6.17 -6.08 34.89
N THR A 21 5.36 -6.18 33.86
CA THR A 21 3.99 -6.69 34.00
C THR A 21 3.76 -7.70 32.88
N ARG A 22 3.91 -8.97 33.23
CA ARG A 22 3.51 -10.12 32.40
C ARG A 22 1.99 -10.21 32.33
N PRO A 23 1.36 -10.35 31.17
CA PRO A 23 -0.02 -10.81 31.11
C PRO A 23 -0.05 -12.34 31.27
N ARG A 24 -0.89 -12.78 32.20
CA ARG A 24 -1.28 -14.16 32.46
C ARG A 24 -1.87 -14.80 31.20
N VAL A 25 -1.22 -15.85 30.73
CA VAL A 25 -1.76 -16.78 29.75
C VAL A 25 -2.76 -17.67 30.46
N MET A 26 -4.05 -17.51 30.20
CA MET A 26 -5.07 -18.49 30.56
C MET A 26 -4.99 -19.67 29.59
N ALA A 27 -4.53 -20.79 30.10
CA ALA A 27 -4.61 -22.08 29.43
C ALA A 27 -6.08 -22.56 29.43
N TRP A 28 -6.66 -22.66 28.26
CA TRP A 28 -7.93 -23.35 28.05
C TRP A 28 -7.66 -24.78 27.59
N SER A 29 -7.85 -25.69 28.52
CA SER A 29 -7.85 -27.14 28.30
C SER A 29 -9.12 -27.51 27.53
N SER A 30 -8.99 -27.91 26.27
CA SER A 30 -10.06 -28.57 25.53
C SER A 30 -9.77 -30.06 25.44
N ARG A 31 -10.66 -30.81 26.08
CA ARG A 31 -10.68 -32.28 26.03
C ARG A 31 -10.96 -32.75 24.61
N VAL A 32 -10.08 -33.62 24.17
CA VAL A 32 -10.18 -34.41 22.96
C VAL A 32 -11.24 -35.50 23.15
N GLY A 33 -12.29 -35.46 22.35
CA GLY A 33 -13.22 -36.56 22.17
C GLY A 33 -12.78 -37.37 20.94
N LEU A 34 -12.27 -38.56 21.17
CA LEU A 34 -12.09 -39.60 20.13
C LEU A 34 -13.44 -40.18 19.74
N HIS A 35 -13.73 -40.24 18.43
CA HIS A 35 -14.64 -41.21 17.85
C HIS A 35 -14.08 -41.73 16.50
N PRO A 36 -14.45 -43.01 16.10
CA PRO A 36 -13.53 -43.89 15.49
C PRO A 36 -13.62 -43.99 13.94
N MET A 37 -12.58 -44.63 13.42
CA MET A 37 -12.37 -45.10 12.07
C MET A 37 -13.63 -45.60 11.34
N VAL A 38 -13.83 -45.12 10.11
CA VAL A 38 -14.55 -45.84 9.07
C VAL A 38 -13.57 -46.17 7.95
N SER A 39 -13.35 -47.44 7.82
CA SER A 39 -12.60 -48.14 6.77
C SER A 39 -13.34 -47.99 5.44
N ALA A 40 -12.67 -47.55 4.40
CA ALA A 40 -13.11 -47.76 3.01
C ALA A 40 -11.99 -48.42 2.20
N LYS A 41 -12.34 -49.54 1.63
CA LYS A 41 -11.54 -50.48 0.85
C LYS A 41 -11.09 -49.88 -0.48
N PRO A 42 -9.97 -50.39 -1.06
CA PRO A 42 -9.55 -50.06 -2.41
C PRO A 42 -10.35 -50.85 -3.45
N CYS A 43 -10.72 -50.22 -4.54
CA CYS A 43 -11.14 -50.89 -5.76
C CYS A 43 -9.93 -51.08 -6.67
N ASP A 44 -9.56 -52.34 -6.80
CA ASP A 44 -8.78 -52.90 -7.90
C ASP A 44 -9.64 -52.88 -9.16
N ASP A 45 -9.10 -52.39 -10.26
CA ASP A 45 -9.49 -52.89 -11.59
C ASP A 45 -8.28 -52.87 -12.53
N THR A 46 -7.86 -54.06 -12.74
CA THR A 46 -6.87 -54.55 -13.72
C THR A 46 -7.47 -54.53 -15.11
N LEU A 47 -6.73 -54.04 -16.08
CA LEU A 47 -6.62 -54.53 -17.48
C LEU A 47 -5.45 -53.75 -18.08
N GLY A 48 -4.35 -54.31 -18.35
CA GLY A 48 -4.01 -55.46 -19.18
C GLY A 48 -3.75 -55.03 -20.61
N MET A 49 -2.46 -54.71 -20.93
CA MET A 49 -1.92 -55.26 -22.19
C MET A 49 -0.40 -54.98 -22.30
N LYS A 50 0.24 -56.11 -22.45
CA LYS A 50 1.63 -56.39 -22.79
C LYS A 50 2.08 -55.65 -24.06
N ASN A 51 3.32 -55.10 -24.06
CA ASN A 51 4.31 -55.43 -25.09
C ASN A 51 5.70 -54.92 -24.67
N LYS A 52 6.52 -55.86 -24.28
CA LYS A 52 7.82 -56.25 -24.87
C LYS A 52 8.76 -55.10 -25.24
N MET A 53 9.75 -54.93 -24.39
CA MET A 53 11.15 -55.29 -24.59
C MET A 53 11.79 -54.79 -25.90
N LEU A 54 12.67 -53.84 -25.78
CA LEU A 54 13.96 -53.90 -26.48
C LEU A 54 15.02 -53.07 -25.74
N ILE A 55 16.07 -53.80 -25.40
CA ILE A 55 17.35 -53.37 -24.88
C ILE A 55 18.11 -52.71 -26.04
N LEU A 56 18.82 -51.67 -25.83
CA LEU A 56 20.25 -51.54 -26.14
C LEU A 56 20.68 -50.10 -26.38
N THR A 57 21.71 -49.82 -25.72
CA THR A 57 22.95 -49.11 -26.08
C THR A 57 23.14 -47.72 -25.56
N CYS A 58 24.08 -47.68 -24.62
CA CYS A 58 24.93 -46.55 -24.28
C CYS A 58 25.45 -45.82 -25.51
N LEU A 59 25.22 -44.55 -25.58
CA LEU A 59 26.17 -43.66 -26.24
C LEU A 59 26.27 -42.39 -25.38
N SER A 60 27.43 -42.30 -24.74
CA SER A 60 27.98 -41.13 -24.09
C SER A 60 27.92 -39.93 -25.03
N GLY A 61 26.88 -39.13 -24.88
CA GLY A 61 26.79 -37.79 -25.43
C GLY A 61 27.20 -36.82 -24.34
N VAL A 62 28.42 -36.35 -24.36
CA VAL A 62 28.86 -35.13 -23.69
C VAL A 62 28.03 -33.99 -24.29
N VAL A 63 26.91 -33.69 -23.66
CA VAL A 63 26.20 -32.42 -23.90
C VAL A 63 27.05 -31.36 -23.27
N LEU A 64 27.88 -30.71 -24.08
CA LEU A 64 28.38 -29.38 -23.83
C LEU A 64 27.15 -28.55 -23.51
N ALA A 65 26.92 -28.35 -22.23
CA ALA A 65 26.05 -27.29 -21.74
C ALA A 65 26.69 -25.97 -22.17
N SER A 66 26.48 -25.60 -23.44
CA SER A 66 26.59 -24.25 -23.89
C SER A 66 25.58 -23.48 -23.03
N GLY A 67 26.06 -22.92 -21.92
CA GLY A 67 25.32 -21.91 -21.18
C GLY A 67 25.03 -20.80 -22.18
N PHE A 68 23.81 -20.82 -22.72
CA PHE A 68 23.21 -19.62 -23.25
C PHE A 68 23.11 -18.69 -22.04
N VAL A 69 24.17 -17.92 -21.82
CA VAL A 69 24.04 -16.62 -21.18
C VAL A 69 23.18 -15.84 -22.15
N THR A 70 21.86 -16.06 -22.09
CA THR A 70 20.92 -15.06 -22.54
C THR A 70 21.25 -13.87 -21.66
N GLY A 71 22.07 -12.97 -22.16
CA GLY A 71 22.25 -11.66 -21.59
C GLY A 71 20.83 -11.13 -21.42
N CYS A 72 20.38 -11.04 -20.19
CA CYS A 72 19.27 -10.18 -19.87
C CYS A 72 19.73 -8.79 -20.30
N VAL A 73 19.39 -8.41 -21.55
CA VAL A 73 19.34 -7.00 -21.91
C VAL A 73 18.38 -6.45 -20.87
N SER A 74 18.92 -5.65 -19.96
CA SER A 74 18.20 -5.23 -18.77
C SER A 74 16.95 -4.50 -19.21
N ASP A 75 15.83 -5.00 -18.71
CA ASP A 75 14.49 -4.48 -18.95
C ASP A 75 14.23 -3.20 -18.09
N ASN A 76 15.31 -2.52 -17.67
CA ASN A 76 15.28 -1.36 -16.78
C ASN A 76 14.40 -0.23 -17.32
N TYR A 77 14.41 -0.05 -18.65
CA TYR A 77 13.53 0.87 -19.33
C TYR A 77 12.04 0.53 -19.07
N HIS A 78 11.67 -0.75 -19.22
CA HIS A 78 10.32 -1.21 -18.97
C HIS A 78 9.94 -1.15 -17.48
N GLN A 79 10.89 -1.41 -16.58
CA GLN A 79 10.68 -1.24 -15.14
C GLN A 79 10.44 0.22 -14.76
N GLY A 80 11.19 1.15 -15.34
CA GLY A 80 10.99 2.59 -15.16
C GLY A 80 9.61 3.03 -15.66
N ALA A 81 9.23 2.62 -16.87
CA ALA A 81 7.92 2.91 -17.44
C ALA A 81 6.77 2.33 -16.61
N SER A 82 6.92 1.08 -16.14
CA SER A 82 5.93 0.42 -15.27
C SER A 82 5.78 1.14 -13.93
N THR A 83 6.90 1.53 -13.30
CA THR A 83 6.87 2.30 -12.05
C THR A 83 6.24 3.68 -12.26
N GLY A 84 6.55 4.36 -13.36
CA GLY A 84 5.93 5.64 -13.74
C GLY A 84 4.42 5.53 -13.96
N SER A 85 3.97 4.46 -14.62
CA SER A 85 2.54 4.17 -14.82
C SER A 85 1.83 3.90 -13.48
N ALA A 86 2.44 3.13 -12.58
CA ALA A 86 1.88 2.86 -11.25
C ALA A 86 1.74 4.14 -10.42
N LEU A 87 2.72 5.04 -10.47
CA LEU A 87 2.64 6.36 -9.83
C LEU A 87 1.48 7.19 -10.38
N THR A 88 1.28 7.21 -11.69
CA THR A 88 0.17 7.93 -12.32
C THR A 88 -1.18 7.33 -11.89
N HIS A 89 -1.29 6.01 -11.89
CA HIS A 89 -2.49 5.31 -11.41
C HIS A 89 -2.79 5.63 -9.94
N SER A 90 -1.79 5.60 -9.06
CA SER A 90 -1.95 5.99 -7.65
C SER A 90 -2.44 7.45 -7.51
N SER A 91 -1.96 8.36 -8.36
CA SER A 91 -2.45 9.75 -8.43
C SER A 91 -3.95 9.82 -8.73
N GLU A 92 -4.43 9.00 -9.68
CA GLU A 92 -5.86 8.93 -10.05
C GLU A 92 -6.71 8.39 -8.90
N MET A 93 -6.22 7.34 -8.21
CA MET A 93 -6.92 6.76 -7.05
C MET A 93 -7.02 7.76 -5.89
N ILE A 94 -5.96 8.52 -5.60
CA ILE A 94 -5.96 9.57 -4.58
C ILE A 94 -6.97 10.68 -4.96
N THR A 95 -7.04 11.06 -6.23
CA THR A 95 -8.03 12.05 -6.72
C THR A 95 -9.45 11.51 -6.56
N LYS A 96 -9.67 10.23 -6.86
CA LYS A 96 -10.98 9.56 -6.66
C LYS A 96 -11.38 9.57 -5.19
N SER A 97 -10.47 9.27 -4.26
CA SER A 97 -10.77 9.29 -2.83
C SER A 97 -11.18 10.69 -2.35
N SER A 98 -10.57 11.76 -2.90
CA SER A 98 -10.96 13.14 -2.62
C SER A 98 -12.40 13.44 -3.05
N SER A 99 -12.85 12.93 -4.21
CA SER A 99 -14.26 13.03 -4.64
C SER A 99 -15.20 12.25 -3.71
N GLN A 100 -14.80 11.06 -3.28
CA GLN A 100 -15.60 10.23 -2.37
C GLN A 100 -15.72 10.83 -0.96
N ILE A 101 -14.74 11.64 -0.51
CA ILE A 101 -14.88 12.48 0.67
C ILE A 101 -16.05 13.45 0.49
N ASP A 102 -16.14 14.13 -0.65
CA ASP A 102 -17.24 15.05 -0.93
C ASP A 102 -18.59 14.33 -0.97
N ASP A 103 -18.67 13.15 -1.59
CA ASP A 103 -19.88 12.34 -1.64
C ASP A 103 -20.34 11.92 -0.24
N SER A 104 -19.41 11.52 0.63
CA SER A 104 -19.70 11.12 2.01
C SER A 104 -20.19 12.29 2.85
N LEU A 105 -19.57 13.47 2.67
CA LEU A 105 -20.01 14.70 3.34
C LEU A 105 -21.37 15.20 2.84
N ALA A 106 -21.63 15.10 1.54
CA ALA A 106 -22.92 15.48 0.96
C ALA A 106 -24.05 14.60 1.52
N ALA A 107 -23.83 13.28 1.58
CA ALA A 107 -24.80 12.35 2.14
C ALA A 107 -24.99 12.56 3.66
N LEU A 108 -23.91 12.81 4.42
CA LEU A 108 -23.98 13.14 5.84
C LEU A 108 -24.73 14.45 6.09
N ASN A 109 -24.44 15.48 5.31
CA ASN A 109 -25.12 16.78 5.40
C ASN A 109 -26.62 16.66 5.06
N ASP A 110 -26.98 15.86 4.06
CA ASP A 110 -28.38 15.61 3.73
C ASP A 110 -29.14 14.97 4.89
N LEU A 111 -28.54 13.96 5.55
CA LEU A 111 -29.09 13.35 6.76
C LEU A 111 -29.32 14.35 7.90
N VAL A 112 -28.32 15.20 8.18
CA VAL A 112 -28.32 16.08 9.37
C VAL A 112 -29.13 17.35 9.13
N SER A 113 -29.02 17.96 7.93
CA SER A 113 -29.59 19.27 7.62
C SER A 113 -30.97 19.18 6.93
N HIS A 114 -31.29 18.09 6.26
CA HIS A 114 -32.52 17.90 5.51
C HIS A 114 -33.17 16.53 5.78
N PRO A 115 -33.38 16.16 7.08
CA PRO A 115 -33.90 14.85 7.42
C PRO A 115 -35.31 14.62 6.83
N GLN A 116 -35.47 13.51 6.15
CA GLN A 116 -36.75 13.07 5.61
C GLN A 116 -37.57 12.34 6.70
N PRO A 117 -38.91 12.21 6.55
CA PRO A 117 -39.72 11.42 7.49
C PRO A 117 -39.29 9.96 7.58
N ASP A 118 -38.74 9.38 6.51
CA ASP A 118 -38.11 8.07 6.48
C ASP A 118 -36.60 8.25 6.17
N LEU A 119 -35.77 8.13 7.19
CA LEU A 119 -34.33 8.34 7.13
C LEU A 119 -33.56 7.19 6.43
N ARG A 120 -34.20 6.03 6.19
CA ARG A 120 -33.50 4.84 5.70
C ARG A 120 -32.76 5.07 4.39
N LYS A 121 -33.42 5.71 3.42
CA LYS A 121 -32.79 5.99 2.10
C LYS A 121 -31.58 6.92 2.21
N GLN A 122 -31.66 7.93 3.08
CA GLN A 122 -30.55 8.87 3.29
C GLN A 122 -29.41 8.17 4.04
N PHE A 123 -29.71 7.33 5.01
CA PHE A 123 -28.72 6.53 5.71
C PHE A 123 -28.05 5.51 4.80
N ASP A 124 -28.80 4.79 3.96
CA ASP A 124 -28.24 3.87 2.96
C ASP A 124 -27.30 4.58 1.98
N ALA A 125 -27.63 5.81 1.56
CA ALA A 125 -26.76 6.62 0.71
C ALA A 125 -25.47 7.00 1.42
N TYR A 126 -25.55 7.42 2.69
CA TYR A 126 -24.39 7.71 3.52
C TYR A 126 -23.52 6.47 3.73
N GLU A 127 -24.12 5.35 4.15
CA GLU A 127 -23.40 4.09 4.36
C GLU A 127 -22.66 3.64 3.08
N ASN A 128 -23.33 3.69 1.93
CA ASN A 128 -22.71 3.34 0.66
C ASN A 128 -21.52 4.25 0.32
N SER A 129 -21.63 5.56 0.56
CA SER A 129 -20.54 6.50 0.28
C SER A 129 -19.32 6.26 1.17
N VAL A 130 -19.51 5.99 2.47
CA VAL A 130 -18.44 5.63 3.41
C VAL A 130 -17.79 4.31 3.04
N ASN A 131 -18.58 3.30 2.69
CA ASN A 131 -18.07 1.99 2.28
C ASN A 131 -17.23 2.09 0.99
N MET A 132 -17.64 2.92 0.03
CA MET A 132 -16.86 3.17 -1.19
C MET A 132 -15.54 3.88 -0.90
N LEU A 133 -15.55 4.86 0.00
CA LEU A 133 -14.34 5.57 0.43
C LEU A 133 -13.37 4.62 1.15
N ASP A 134 -13.87 3.78 2.06
CA ASP A 134 -13.08 2.78 2.79
C ASP A 134 -12.45 1.75 1.83
N ALA A 135 -13.21 1.25 0.86
CA ALA A 135 -12.69 0.34 -0.17
C ALA A 135 -11.56 1.00 -0.97
N THR A 136 -11.76 2.24 -1.45
CA THR A 136 -10.73 2.97 -2.20
C THR A 136 -9.48 3.24 -1.34
N ALA A 137 -9.63 3.54 -0.05
CA ALA A 137 -8.50 3.72 0.88
C ALA A 137 -7.67 2.43 1.05
N LYS A 138 -8.32 1.28 1.10
CA LYS A 138 -7.65 -0.04 1.13
C LYS A 138 -6.90 -0.33 -0.17
N ASP A 139 -7.54 -0.05 -1.30
CA ASP A 139 -6.91 -0.23 -2.62
C ASP A 139 -5.68 0.66 -2.78
N ILE A 140 -5.75 1.95 -2.37
CA ILE A 140 -4.61 2.87 -2.36
C ILE A 140 -3.47 2.34 -1.48
N THR A 141 -3.78 1.77 -0.31
CA THR A 141 -2.76 1.20 0.58
C THR A 141 -2.04 0.04 -0.10
N SER A 142 -2.79 -0.90 -0.69
CA SER A 142 -2.22 -2.05 -1.41
C SER A 142 -1.39 -1.63 -2.62
N GLU A 143 -1.88 -0.68 -3.41
CA GLU A 143 -1.13 -0.18 -4.59
C GLU A 143 0.13 0.58 -4.18
N ASN A 144 0.11 1.35 -3.07
CA ASN A 144 1.30 2.01 -2.56
C ASN A 144 2.38 1.01 -2.11
N GLU A 145 2.03 -0.09 -1.45
CA GLU A 145 2.97 -1.15 -1.08
C GLU A 145 3.59 -1.79 -2.33
N ALA A 146 2.78 -2.11 -3.33
CA ALA A 146 3.25 -2.66 -4.60
C ALA A 146 4.14 -1.67 -5.36
N MET A 147 3.80 -0.39 -5.36
CA MET A 147 4.59 0.67 -5.99
C MET A 147 5.95 0.84 -5.30
N GLN A 148 6.01 0.80 -3.97
CA GLN A 148 7.28 0.86 -3.23
C GLN A 148 8.20 -0.32 -3.59
N ALA A 149 7.66 -1.53 -3.69
CA ALA A 149 8.42 -2.71 -4.12
C ALA A 149 8.94 -2.56 -5.56
N ARG A 150 8.12 -2.07 -6.49
CA ARG A 150 8.53 -1.80 -7.88
C ARG A 150 9.61 -0.73 -7.94
N GLY A 151 9.45 0.36 -7.17
CA GLY A 151 10.44 1.43 -7.09
C GLY A 151 11.79 0.95 -6.58
N ALA A 152 11.80 0.15 -5.51
CA ALA A 152 13.03 -0.45 -4.98
C ALA A 152 13.72 -1.35 -6.03
N ALA A 153 12.97 -2.22 -6.71
CA ALA A 153 13.50 -3.08 -7.76
C ALA A 153 14.10 -2.26 -8.92
N TYR A 154 13.41 -1.21 -9.36
CA TYR A 154 13.89 -0.32 -10.42
C TYR A 154 15.19 0.39 -10.06
N PHE A 155 15.30 0.96 -8.85
CA PHE A 155 16.53 1.67 -8.46
C PHE A 155 17.70 0.72 -8.24
N ASN A 156 17.47 -0.51 -7.73
CA ASN A 156 18.50 -1.53 -7.63
C ASN A 156 19.00 -1.96 -9.01
N ALA A 157 18.10 -2.23 -9.94
CA ALA A 157 18.48 -2.58 -11.30
C ALA A 157 19.23 -1.43 -12.00
N TRP A 158 18.89 -0.17 -11.71
CA TRP A 158 19.66 0.98 -12.23
C TRP A 158 21.06 1.05 -11.64
N ASP A 159 21.25 0.74 -10.35
CA ASP A 159 22.57 0.65 -9.72
C ASP A 159 23.44 -0.44 -10.38
N ASP A 160 22.85 -1.62 -10.66
CA ASP A 160 23.54 -2.71 -11.35
C ASP A 160 24.03 -2.29 -12.75
N GLU A 161 23.21 -1.56 -13.50
CA GLU A 161 23.62 -1.03 -14.82
C GLU A 161 24.72 0.02 -14.71
N ILE A 162 24.63 0.94 -13.75
CA ILE A 162 25.66 1.95 -13.50
C ILE A 162 27.01 1.28 -13.23
N ALA A 163 27.02 0.18 -12.47
CA ALA A 163 28.24 -0.56 -12.13
C ALA A 163 28.95 -1.15 -13.37
N THR A 164 28.23 -1.41 -14.46
CA THR A 164 28.80 -1.91 -15.73
C THR A 164 29.28 -0.83 -16.67
N MET A 165 29.00 0.45 -16.41
CA MET A 165 29.39 1.57 -17.29
C MET A 165 30.89 1.85 -17.23
N HIS A 166 31.55 1.86 -18.38
CA HIS A 166 32.98 2.12 -18.49
C HIS A 166 33.31 3.59 -18.70
N ASN A 167 32.39 4.36 -19.29
CA ASN A 167 32.58 5.79 -19.49
C ASN A 167 32.24 6.55 -18.21
N GLU A 168 33.26 7.19 -17.61
CA GLU A 168 33.16 7.89 -16.33
C GLU A 168 32.13 9.03 -16.32
N ASP A 169 32.10 9.83 -17.41
CA ASP A 169 31.19 10.96 -17.53
C ASP A 169 29.71 10.47 -17.58
N ILE A 170 29.47 9.39 -18.36
CA ILE A 170 28.11 8.80 -18.45
C ILE A 170 27.74 8.20 -17.12
N ARG A 171 28.65 7.46 -16.47
CA ARG A 171 28.42 6.84 -15.15
C ARG A 171 28.03 7.89 -14.12
N SER A 172 28.84 8.92 -13.94
CA SER A 172 28.60 9.99 -12.96
C SER A 172 27.28 10.73 -13.19
N ARG A 173 26.92 10.99 -14.45
CA ARG A 173 25.61 11.61 -14.77
C ARG A 173 24.43 10.68 -14.48
N SER A 174 24.58 9.38 -14.75
CA SER A 174 23.56 8.37 -14.45
C SER A 174 23.35 8.22 -12.94
N GLU A 175 24.44 8.17 -12.16
CA GLU A 175 24.41 8.16 -10.68
C GLU A 175 23.67 9.39 -10.13
N ALA A 176 24.02 10.58 -10.60
CA ALA A 176 23.38 11.82 -10.18
C ALA A 176 21.86 11.81 -10.48
N ARG A 177 21.48 11.36 -11.68
CA ARG A 177 20.07 11.25 -12.08
C ARG A 177 19.32 10.22 -11.25
N ARG A 178 19.90 9.02 -11.06
CA ARG A 178 19.34 7.96 -10.22
C ARG A 178 19.11 8.45 -8.79
N ASN A 179 20.11 9.09 -8.19
CA ASN A 179 20.00 9.62 -6.83
C ASN A 179 18.91 10.71 -6.71
N GLN A 180 18.80 11.60 -7.70
CA GLN A 180 17.73 12.60 -7.75
C GLN A 180 16.33 11.94 -7.78
N MET A 181 16.16 10.92 -8.61
CA MET A 181 14.88 10.23 -8.75
C MET A 181 14.53 9.44 -7.49
N ALA A 182 15.50 8.74 -6.90
CA ALA A 182 15.31 7.99 -5.65
C ALA A 182 14.94 8.90 -4.48
N ALA A 183 15.58 10.08 -4.37
CA ALA A 183 15.24 11.05 -3.34
C ALA A 183 13.81 11.59 -3.50
N ARG A 184 13.36 11.86 -4.73
CA ARG A 184 11.97 12.28 -4.99
C ARG A 184 10.97 11.18 -4.65
N PHE A 185 11.28 9.94 -5.01
CA PHE A 185 10.46 8.77 -4.70
C PHE A 185 10.33 8.58 -3.18
N ALA A 186 11.43 8.63 -2.44
CA ALA A 186 11.43 8.54 -0.98
C ALA A 186 10.64 9.67 -0.32
N SER A 187 10.75 10.92 -0.81
CA SER A 187 9.99 12.06 -0.31
C SER A 187 8.49 11.86 -0.50
N ILE A 188 8.06 11.35 -1.66
CA ILE A 188 6.64 11.07 -1.93
C ILE A 188 6.12 9.95 -1.02
N SER A 189 6.91 8.90 -0.79
CA SER A 189 6.56 7.83 0.14
C SER A 189 6.30 8.35 1.56
N GLN A 190 7.18 9.23 2.07
CA GLN A 190 6.99 9.87 3.38
C GLN A 190 5.72 10.74 3.45
N GLN A 191 5.44 11.48 2.37
CA GLN A 191 4.23 12.32 2.31
C GLN A 191 2.96 11.48 2.21
N TYR A 192 3.02 10.33 1.54
CA TYR A 192 1.92 9.37 1.53
C TYR A 192 1.62 8.85 2.95
N ASP A 193 2.66 8.45 3.70
CA ASP A 193 2.49 7.96 5.07
C ASP A 193 1.89 9.05 5.99
N ALA A 194 2.31 10.31 5.84
CA ALA A 194 1.73 11.42 6.56
C ALA A 194 0.25 11.63 6.20
N ALA A 195 -0.08 11.67 4.91
CA ALA A 195 -1.46 11.82 4.44
C ALA A 195 -2.37 10.67 4.91
N ARG A 196 -1.86 9.44 4.92
CA ARG A 196 -2.56 8.27 5.45
C ARG A 196 -2.85 8.40 6.95
N ASN A 197 -1.88 8.88 7.72
CA ASN A 197 -2.05 9.11 9.16
C ASN A 197 -3.09 10.19 9.46
N ASP A 198 -3.19 11.22 8.62
CA ASP A 198 -4.23 12.26 8.73
C ASP A 198 -5.61 11.75 8.28
N PHE A 199 -5.65 10.83 7.30
CA PHE A 199 -6.88 10.28 6.76
C PHE A 199 -7.55 9.28 7.71
N GLN A 200 -6.77 8.48 8.46
CA GLN A 200 -7.30 7.43 9.33
C GLN A 200 -8.30 7.94 10.39
N PRO A 201 -8.01 9.01 11.19
CA PRO A 201 -8.97 9.55 12.15
C PRO A 201 -10.22 10.12 11.47
N TYR A 202 -10.09 10.71 10.26
CA TYR A 202 -11.22 11.18 9.47
C TYR A 202 -12.18 10.04 9.10
N LEU A 203 -11.64 8.94 8.57
CA LEU A 203 -12.42 7.75 8.21
C LEU A 203 -13.05 7.09 9.45
N SER A 204 -12.32 7.08 10.57
CA SER A 204 -12.85 6.59 11.86
C SER A 204 -14.07 7.39 12.33
N ASP A 205 -14.04 8.71 12.22
CA ASP A 205 -15.18 9.57 12.57
C ASP A 205 -16.42 9.25 11.69
N LEU A 206 -16.22 9.00 10.38
CA LEU A 206 -17.31 8.58 9.48
C LEU A 206 -17.89 7.22 9.89
N HIS A 207 -17.06 6.24 10.23
CA HIS A 207 -17.50 4.94 10.69
C HIS A 207 -18.25 5.01 12.02
N ASP A 208 -17.82 5.88 12.95
CA ASP A 208 -18.51 6.07 14.23
C ASP A 208 -19.90 6.68 14.03
N VAL A 209 -20.06 7.62 13.10
CA VAL A 209 -21.37 8.13 12.67
C VAL A 209 -22.24 7.02 12.09
N GLN A 210 -21.70 6.22 11.16
CA GLN A 210 -22.39 5.08 10.55
C GLN A 210 -22.88 4.11 11.63
N LYS A 211 -22.01 3.72 12.58
CA LYS A 211 -22.31 2.82 13.66
C LYS A 211 -23.36 3.39 14.62
N SER A 212 -23.28 4.67 14.95
CA SER A 212 -24.25 5.35 15.81
C SER A 212 -25.64 5.33 15.17
N LEU A 213 -25.76 5.72 13.90
CA LEU A 213 -27.02 5.78 13.18
C LEU A 213 -27.59 4.40 12.85
N SER A 214 -26.76 3.40 12.62
CA SER A 214 -27.22 2.01 12.46
C SER A 214 -27.90 1.45 13.72
N THR A 215 -27.58 2.03 14.88
CA THR A 215 -28.16 1.65 16.17
C THR A 215 -29.42 2.48 16.50
N ASP A 216 -29.39 3.78 16.20
CA ASP A 216 -30.48 4.72 16.50
C ASP A 216 -30.73 5.65 15.31
N LEU A 217 -31.55 5.19 14.34
CA LEU A 217 -31.92 5.97 13.16
C LEU A 217 -33.19 6.78 13.43
N THR A 218 -33.13 7.67 14.43
CA THR A 218 -34.19 8.58 14.83
C THR A 218 -33.73 10.03 14.83
N SER A 219 -34.64 10.98 15.04
CA SER A 219 -34.28 12.40 15.24
C SER A 219 -33.35 12.61 16.45
N GLY A 220 -33.49 11.77 17.47
CA GLY A 220 -32.60 11.75 18.64
C GLY A 220 -31.18 11.31 18.25
N GLY A 221 -31.06 10.20 17.50
CA GLY A 221 -29.80 9.72 16.97
C GLY A 221 -29.11 10.74 16.06
N LEU A 222 -29.85 11.42 15.14
CA LEU A 222 -29.31 12.50 14.32
C LEU A 222 -28.77 13.65 15.16
N SER A 223 -29.49 14.05 16.23
CA SER A 223 -29.04 15.09 17.13
C SER A 223 -27.72 14.72 17.82
N SER A 224 -27.51 13.45 18.17
CA SER A 224 -26.32 12.96 18.87
C SER A 224 -25.06 13.05 18.02
N ILE A 225 -25.16 12.94 16.69
CA ILE A 225 -24.00 12.94 15.78
C ILE A 225 -23.68 14.32 15.20
N THR A 226 -24.47 15.37 15.48
CA THR A 226 -24.32 16.71 14.89
C THR A 226 -22.93 17.29 15.12
N GLY A 227 -22.36 17.10 16.31
CA GLY A 227 -21.01 17.58 16.66
C GLY A 227 -19.90 16.94 15.83
N ILE A 228 -20.00 15.63 15.64
CA ILE A 228 -19.03 14.86 14.82
C ILE A 228 -19.19 15.21 13.33
N ALA A 229 -20.42 15.34 12.83
CA ALA A 229 -20.69 15.75 11.45
C ALA A 229 -20.09 17.14 11.14
N ALA A 230 -20.23 18.09 12.06
CA ALA A 230 -19.59 19.41 11.92
C ALA A 230 -18.06 19.35 11.97
N LYS A 231 -17.49 18.47 12.81
CA LYS A 231 -16.03 18.22 12.86
C LYS A 231 -15.54 17.65 11.54
N THR A 232 -16.14 16.59 11.05
CA THR A 232 -15.75 15.90 9.80
C THR A 232 -15.81 16.87 8.61
N THR A 233 -16.82 17.73 8.55
CA THR A 233 -16.93 18.77 7.51
C THR A 233 -15.76 19.75 7.55
N ARG A 234 -15.32 20.16 8.75
CA ARG A 234 -14.16 21.08 8.88
C ARG A 234 -12.84 20.41 8.51
N ASP A 235 -12.68 19.16 8.90
CA ASP A 235 -11.42 18.41 8.72
C ASP A 235 -11.22 17.97 7.26
N ALA A 236 -12.28 17.89 6.47
CA ALA A 236 -12.22 17.50 5.06
C ALA A 236 -11.41 18.46 4.18
N ALA A 237 -11.52 19.77 4.37
CA ALA A 237 -10.87 20.75 3.50
C ALA A 237 -9.33 20.63 3.54
N PRO A 238 -8.65 20.67 4.71
CA PRO A 238 -7.20 20.52 4.78
C PRO A 238 -6.74 19.11 4.35
N LEU A 239 -7.53 18.08 4.61
CA LEU A 239 -7.25 16.72 4.14
C LEU A 239 -7.25 16.65 2.62
N LYS A 240 -8.27 17.19 1.95
CA LYS A 240 -8.37 17.24 0.49
C LYS A 240 -7.22 18.04 -0.15
N GLU A 241 -6.78 19.15 0.46
CA GLU A 241 -5.59 19.88 0.00
C GLU A 241 -4.33 19.00 0.06
N THR A 242 -4.16 18.25 1.15
CA THR A 242 -3.03 17.31 1.30
C THR A 242 -3.09 16.21 0.23
N LEU A 243 -4.24 15.62 0.00
CA LEU A 243 -4.45 14.62 -1.05
C LEU A 243 -4.21 15.18 -2.45
N ALA A 244 -4.64 16.41 -2.74
CA ALA A 244 -4.41 17.06 -4.02
C ALA A 244 -2.92 17.30 -4.29
N ARG A 245 -2.16 17.80 -3.29
CA ARG A 245 -0.71 17.96 -3.40
C ARG A 245 0.00 16.61 -3.62
N LEU A 246 -0.40 15.60 -2.87
CA LEU A 246 0.16 14.26 -2.97
C LEU A 246 -0.11 13.66 -4.37
N SER A 247 -1.36 13.73 -4.85
CA SER A 247 -1.75 13.29 -6.19
C SER A 247 -0.89 13.96 -7.27
N GLN A 248 -0.69 15.28 -7.21
CA GLN A 248 0.14 15.99 -8.17
C GLN A 248 1.60 15.52 -8.15
N GLN A 249 2.16 15.28 -6.98
CA GLN A 249 3.54 14.80 -6.86
C GLN A 249 3.72 13.38 -7.42
N PHE A 250 2.77 12.49 -7.19
CA PHE A 250 2.74 11.17 -7.80
C PHE A 250 2.72 11.26 -9.32
N LYS A 251 1.84 12.10 -9.86
CA LYS A 251 1.74 12.35 -11.31
C LYS A 251 3.04 12.89 -11.91
N ASP A 252 3.62 13.92 -11.26
CA ASP A 252 4.85 14.56 -11.76
C ASP A 252 6.04 13.59 -11.74
N LEU A 253 6.15 12.75 -10.71
CA LEU A 253 7.19 11.73 -10.67
C LEU A 253 6.91 10.62 -11.69
N GLY A 254 5.66 10.20 -11.84
CA GLY A 254 5.25 9.21 -12.85
C GLY A 254 5.62 9.65 -14.26
N ILE A 255 5.35 10.91 -14.61
CA ILE A 255 5.76 11.50 -15.89
C ILE A 255 7.29 11.54 -16.02
N ALA A 256 8.02 11.92 -14.96
CA ALA A 256 9.48 12.00 -14.98
C ALA A 256 10.18 10.64 -15.12
N MET A 257 9.51 9.54 -14.75
CA MET A 257 9.98 8.16 -14.90
C MET A 257 9.51 7.50 -16.20
N SER A 258 8.50 8.05 -16.83
CA SER A 258 7.98 7.54 -18.11
C SER A 258 8.91 7.93 -19.27
N PRO A 259 8.99 7.10 -20.33
CA PRO A 259 9.72 7.45 -21.53
C PRO A 259 9.12 8.70 -22.15
N THR A 260 9.98 9.65 -22.53
CA THR A 260 9.55 10.82 -23.28
C THR A 260 9.19 10.37 -24.71
N THR A 261 7.90 10.37 -25.03
CA THR A 261 7.51 10.35 -26.42
C THR A 261 7.89 11.71 -26.99
N ALA A 262 8.87 11.74 -27.91
CA ALA A 262 9.18 12.95 -28.64
C ALA A 262 7.86 13.47 -29.23
N ALA A 263 7.45 14.68 -28.86
CA ALA A 263 6.35 15.35 -29.50
C ALA A 263 6.77 15.59 -30.97
N ASN A 264 6.17 14.84 -31.90
CA ASN A 264 6.29 15.09 -33.32
C ASN A 264 5.48 16.32 -33.68
#